data_851f1d5713c323019b5774c910b3a679
#
_entry.id   851f1d5713c323019b5774c910b3a679
#
_cell.length_a   1.000
_cell.length_b   1.000
_cell.length_c   1.000
_cell.angle_alpha   90.00
_cell.angle_beta   90.00
_cell.angle_gamma   90.00
#
_symmetry.space_group_name_H-M   'P 1'
#
loop_
_entity.id
_entity.type
_entity.pdbx_description
1 polymer ?
#
loop_
_entity_poly.entity_id
_entity_poly.type
_entity_poly.pdbx_seq_one_letter_code
_entity_poly.pdbx_strand_id
1 'polypeptide(L)'
;MLTEKRQELILTALEQHQFLSLQHLIEFTGSSASTIRRDLSKLQDDGKLTRVHGGAKLISEQKEPELHEKRTQHIDEKVEIAKRAAQLVNDGDCVYLDAGSTTLEMIPFLTAKDITVITNGLPHVEALLKKGIATKIIGGDVKANTLAVVGSRAVSFLQHYRFNKVFLGVNGIDCEAGLTTPDEREAIVKETAMQHAQQVYILADTSKFNQQYLAAIHATEQPILITSEKARHMRHFDIYDNHFEILGGK
;
A
#
# COMPACT_ATOMS: atom_id res chain seq x y z
N MET A 1 17.06 33.80 10.14
CA MET A 1 17.65 32.76 9.27
C MET A 1 17.33 33.08 7.83
N LEU A 2 18.30 32.94 6.91
CA LEU A 2 18.09 33.15 5.46
C LEU A 2 17.11 32.08 4.93
N THR A 3 16.31 32.46 3.92
CA THR A 3 15.28 31.59 3.35
C THR A 3 15.85 30.28 2.80
N GLU A 4 16.93 30.35 2.04
CA GLU A 4 17.58 29.18 1.44
C GLU A 4 18.07 28.18 2.50
N LYS A 5 18.76 28.68 3.54
CA LYS A 5 19.24 27.84 4.65
C LYS A 5 18.08 27.20 5.44
N ARG A 6 16.95 27.89 5.56
CA ARG A 6 15.76 27.36 6.23
C ARG A 6 15.10 26.27 5.40
N GLN A 7 15.00 26.47 4.08
CA GLN A 7 14.46 25.47 3.14
C GLN A 7 15.35 24.20 3.11
N GLU A 8 16.65 24.36 3.13
CA GLU A 8 17.61 23.24 3.23
C GLU A 8 17.42 22.46 4.54
N LEU A 9 17.27 23.15 5.68
CA LEU A 9 16.98 22.51 6.98
C LEU A 9 15.65 21.75 6.97
N ILE A 10 14.59 22.30 6.33
CA ILE A 10 13.30 21.62 6.18
C ILE A 10 13.47 20.33 5.38
N LEU A 11 14.19 20.37 4.26
CA LEU A 11 14.43 19.18 3.43
C LEU A 11 15.26 18.12 4.17
N THR A 12 16.36 18.51 4.83
CA THR A 12 17.18 17.60 5.64
C THR A 12 16.39 16.95 6.79
N ALA A 13 15.54 17.72 7.45
CA ALA A 13 14.67 17.17 8.50
C ALA A 13 13.64 16.18 7.92
N LEU A 14 13.10 16.45 6.74
CA LEU A 14 12.19 15.55 6.03
C LEU A 14 12.88 14.28 5.49
N GLU A 15 14.19 14.33 5.19
CA GLU A 15 14.99 13.14 4.86
C GLU A 15 15.11 12.16 6.02
N GLN A 16 15.14 12.67 7.24
CA GLN A 16 15.20 11.85 8.45
C GLN A 16 13.84 11.37 8.93
N HIS A 17 12.79 12.13 8.61
CA HIS A 17 11.43 11.89 9.04
C HIS A 17 10.51 11.94 7.81
N GLN A 18 9.90 10.83 7.45
CA GLN A 18 9.06 10.72 6.24
C GLN A 18 7.94 11.78 6.18
N PHE A 19 7.51 12.27 7.33
CA PHE A 19 6.51 13.34 7.49
C PHE A 19 6.90 14.24 8.66
N LEU A 20 6.76 15.57 8.50
CA LEU A 20 6.85 16.54 9.58
C LEU A 20 5.64 17.46 9.61
N SER A 21 5.02 17.55 10.79
CA SER A 21 3.91 18.48 10.99
C SER A 21 4.36 19.94 10.89
N LEU A 22 3.44 20.82 10.53
CA LEU A 22 3.71 22.26 10.50
C LEU A 22 4.25 22.75 11.86
N GLN A 23 3.72 22.22 12.96
CA GLN A 23 4.15 22.58 14.32
C GLN A 23 5.60 22.13 14.58
N HIS A 24 5.96 20.91 14.22
CA HIS A 24 7.33 20.43 14.31
C HIS A 24 8.31 21.28 13.49
N LEU A 25 7.92 21.68 12.27
CA LEU A 25 8.73 22.54 11.43
C LEU A 25 8.92 23.95 12.01
N ILE A 26 7.88 24.50 12.68
CA ILE A 26 7.96 25.77 13.40
C ILE A 26 8.96 25.67 14.56
N GLU A 27 8.84 24.65 15.40
CA GLU A 27 9.71 24.39 16.53
C GLU A 27 11.16 24.15 16.11
N PHE A 28 11.34 23.32 15.07
CA PHE A 28 12.67 22.95 14.55
C PHE A 28 13.40 24.14 13.91
N THR A 29 12.69 25.00 13.17
CA THR A 29 13.30 26.12 12.46
C THR A 29 13.28 27.44 13.25
N GLY A 30 12.53 27.52 14.34
CA GLY A 30 12.29 28.75 15.09
C GLY A 30 11.57 29.85 14.29
N SER A 31 10.84 29.48 13.23
CA SER A 31 10.21 30.42 12.32
C SER A 31 8.70 30.47 12.50
N SER A 32 8.03 31.56 12.08
CA SER A 32 6.59 31.68 12.20
C SER A 32 5.84 30.71 11.27
N ALA A 33 4.60 30.33 11.64
CA ALA A 33 3.75 29.48 10.83
C ALA A 33 3.53 30.01 9.39
N SER A 34 3.41 31.31 9.25
CA SER A 34 3.24 31.97 7.93
C SER A 34 4.50 31.85 7.07
N THR A 35 5.67 31.95 7.68
CA THR A 35 6.98 31.77 7.01
C THR A 35 7.11 30.33 6.53
N ILE A 36 6.88 29.35 7.42
CA ILE A 36 6.96 27.94 7.06
C ILE A 36 5.98 27.56 5.95
N ARG A 37 4.71 28.00 6.03
CA ARG A 37 3.74 27.75 4.95
C ARG A 37 4.20 28.27 3.59
N ARG A 38 4.83 29.45 3.56
CA ARG A 38 5.40 30.02 2.32
C ARG A 38 6.57 29.22 1.80
N ASP A 39 7.48 28.79 2.68
CA ASP A 39 8.60 27.94 2.29
C ASP A 39 8.11 26.59 1.77
N LEU A 40 7.14 25.96 2.44
CA LEU A 40 6.56 24.70 1.98
C LEU A 40 5.88 24.85 0.62
N SER A 41 5.16 25.95 0.37
CA SER A 41 4.56 26.22 -0.94
C SER A 41 5.63 26.32 -2.02
N LYS A 42 6.69 27.10 -1.78
CA LYS A 42 7.80 27.25 -2.73
C LYS A 42 8.52 25.92 -3.00
N LEU A 43 8.81 25.14 -1.95
CA LEU A 43 9.45 23.82 -2.11
C LEU A 43 8.55 22.81 -2.83
N GLN A 44 7.23 22.92 -2.69
CA GLN A 44 6.27 22.13 -3.48
C GLN A 44 6.25 22.57 -4.94
N ASP A 45 6.23 23.88 -5.21
CA ASP A 45 6.30 24.42 -6.59
C ASP A 45 7.61 24.04 -7.28
N ASP A 46 8.72 23.96 -6.50
CA ASP A 46 10.03 23.49 -6.95
C ASP A 46 10.11 21.95 -7.08
N GLY A 47 9.02 21.21 -6.80
CA GLY A 47 8.97 19.76 -6.92
C GLY A 47 9.82 18.99 -5.89
N LYS A 48 10.16 19.60 -4.74
CA LYS A 48 11.05 19.01 -3.72
C LYS A 48 10.30 18.31 -2.58
N LEU A 49 9.05 18.70 -2.33
CA LEU A 49 8.19 18.09 -1.32
C LEU A 49 6.72 18.17 -1.72
N THR A 50 5.88 17.37 -1.06
CA THR A 50 4.42 17.48 -1.13
C THR A 50 3.89 17.98 0.21
N ARG A 51 3.03 18.99 0.17
CA ARG A 51 2.26 19.43 1.34
C ARG A 51 1.10 18.46 1.54
N VAL A 52 0.91 18.03 2.78
CA VAL A 52 -0.21 17.20 3.21
C VAL A 52 -0.93 17.91 4.35
N HIS A 53 -2.12 17.42 4.71
CA HIS A 53 -2.91 18.06 5.76
C HIS A 53 -2.11 18.13 7.08
N GLY A 54 -1.81 19.35 7.51
CA GLY A 54 -1.06 19.62 8.75
C GLY A 54 0.47 19.54 8.66
N GLY A 55 1.09 19.34 7.47
CA GLY A 55 2.54 19.24 7.36
C GLY A 55 3.08 19.12 5.94
N ALA A 56 4.25 18.48 5.82
CA ALA A 56 4.90 18.20 4.54
C ALA A 56 5.65 16.86 4.58
N LYS A 57 5.85 16.29 3.40
CA LYS A 57 6.71 15.12 3.15
C LYS A 57 7.59 15.37 1.91
N LEU A 58 8.76 14.77 1.85
CA LEU A 58 9.57 14.85 0.64
C LEU A 58 8.82 14.22 -0.56
N ILE A 59 8.96 14.86 -1.74
CA ILE A 59 8.84 14.11 -2.97
C ILE A 59 10.15 13.34 -3.10
N SER A 60 10.28 12.23 -2.38
CA SER A 60 11.35 11.32 -2.67
C SER A 60 10.97 10.58 -3.95
N GLU A 61 11.92 10.38 -4.87
CA GLU A 61 11.98 9.12 -5.60
C GLU A 61 12.14 8.04 -4.51
N GLN A 62 11.04 7.70 -3.80
CA GLN A 62 11.10 6.65 -2.81
C GLN A 62 11.40 5.38 -3.60
N LYS A 63 12.69 5.02 -3.62
CA LYS A 63 13.05 3.66 -4.01
C LYS A 63 12.14 2.76 -3.20
N GLU A 64 11.24 2.10 -3.89
CA GLU A 64 10.35 1.15 -3.24
C GLU A 64 11.21 0.13 -2.48
N PRO A 65 11.02 -0.02 -1.15
CA PRO A 65 11.82 -0.95 -0.36
C PRO A 65 11.72 -2.36 -0.92
N GLU A 66 12.78 -3.14 -0.81
CA GLU A 66 12.76 -4.53 -1.20
C GLU A 66 11.71 -5.33 -0.42
N LEU A 67 11.19 -6.39 -1.02
CA LEU A 67 10.20 -7.25 -0.37
C LEU A 67 10.70 -7.78 0.98
N HIS A 68 11.98 -8.12 1.07
CA HIS A 68 12.60 -8.60 2.30
C HIS A 68 12.52 -7.56 3.43
N GLU A 69 12.82 -6.30 3.14
CA GLU A 69 12.70 -5.19 4.11
C GLU A 69 11.24 -4.97 4.52
N LYS A 70 10.33 -4.96 3.53
CA LYS A 70 8.88 -4.83 3.80
C LYS A 70 8.35 -5.95 4.70
N ARG A 71 8.88 -7.17 4.61
CA ARG A 71 8.42 -8.31 5.42
C ARG A 71 8.72 -8.15 6.91
N THR A 72 9.83 -7.51 7.25
CA THR A 72 10.23 -7.32 8.67
C THR A 72 9.55 -6.12 9.32
N GLN A 73 9.12 -5.13 8.53
CA GLN A 73 8.46 -3.94 9.03
C GLN A 73 6.99 -4.23 9.37
N HIS A 74 6.52 -3.76 10.53
CA HIS A 74 5.13 -3.90 10.98
C HIS A 74 4.60 -5.34 10.96
N ILE A 75 5.45 -6.33 11.26
CA ILE A 75 5.13 -7.75 11.10
C ILE A 75 3.92 -8.17 11.95
N ASP A 76 3.78 -7.67 13.18
CA ASP A 76 2.67 -8.01 14.07
C ASP A 76 1.32 -7.55 13.47
N GLU A 77 1.27 -6.34 12.91
CA GLU A 77 0.10 -5.82 12.23
C GLU A 77 -0.24 -6.65 10.98
N LYS A 78 0.79 -6.99 10.17
CA LYS A 78 0.60 -7.81 8.97
C LYS A 78 0.06 -9.20 9.29
N VAL A 79 0.56 -9.82 10.36
CA VAL A 79 0.06 -11.13 10.81
C VAL A 79 -1.40 -11.03 11.29
N GLU A 80 -1.77 -9.98 12.01
CA GLU A 80 -3.15 -9.73 12.42
C GLU A 80 -4.07 -9.59 11.20
N ILE A 81 -3.71 -8.72 10.26
CA ILE A 81 -4.43 -8.46 9.00
C ILE A 81 -4.55 -9.76 8.18
N ALA A 82 -3.43 -10.47 8.02
CA ALA A 82 -3.35 -11.71 7.26
C ALA A 82 -4.25 -12.82 7.81
N LYS A 83 -4.29 -12.99 9.14
CA LYS A 83 -5.20 -13.95 9.80
C LYS A 83 -6.66 -13.63 9.50
N ARG A 84 -7.04 -12.37 9.61
CA ARG A 84 -8.40 -11.91 9.35
C ARG A 84 -8.77 -12.09 7.88
N ALA A 85 -7.88 -11.72 6.95
CA ALA A 85 -8.08 -11.89 5.52
C ALA A 85 -8.23 -13.37 5.13
N ALA A 86 -7.42 -14.26 5.70
CA ALA A 86 -7.48 -15.70 5.42
C ALA A 86 -8.82 -16.35 5.82
N GLN A 87 -9.45 -15.85 6.89
CA GLN A 87 -10.77 -16.35 7.34
C GLN A 87 -11.91 -16.03 6.36
N LEU A 88 -11.71 -15.09 5.45
CA LEU A 88 -12.71 -14.72 4.44
C LEU A 88 -12.70 -15.66 3.24
N VAL A 89 -11.68 -16.51 3.10
CA VAL A 89 -11.58 -17.46 1.97
C VAL A 89 -12.46 -18.68 2.28
N ASN A 90 -13.34 -19.03 1.35
CA ASN A 90 -14.24 -20.18 1.46
C ASN A 90 -13.71 -21.37 0.64
N ASP A 91 -14.19 -22.56 0.96
CA ASP A 91 -13.90 -23.77 0.20
C ASP A 91 -14.32 -23.59 -1.27
N GLY A 92 -13.47 -23.99 -2.18
CA GLY A 92 -13.71 -23.91 -3.62
C GLY A 92 -13.46 -22.53 -4.25
N ASP A 93 -13.05 -21.51 -3.48
CA ASP A 93 -12.79 -20.17 -4.01
C ASP A 93 -11.63 -20.17 -5.04
N CYS A 94 -11.79 -19.36 -6.09
CA CYS A 94 -10.70 -18.88 -6.92
C CYS A 94 -10.24 -17.52 -6.37
N VAL A 95 -9.02 -17.48 -5.85
CA VAL A 95 -8.48 -16.32 -5.13
C VAL A 95 -7.30 -15.72 -5.88
N TYR A 96 -7.24 -14.40 -5.97
CA TYR A 96 -6.03 -13.71 -6.38
C TYR A 96 -5.29 -13.15 -5.16
N LEU A 97 -4.00 -13.46 -5.05
CA LEU A 97 -3.10 -12.87 -4.07
C LEU A 97 -2.03 -12.02 -4.76
N ASP A 98 -2.06 -10.73 -4.49
CA ASP A 98 -1.05 -9.78 -4.97
C ASP A 98 0.34 -10.04 -4.35
N ALA A 99 1.41 -9.62 -5.04
CA ALA A 99 2.81 -9.77 -4.61
C ALA A 99 3.19 -8.86 -3.44
N GLY A 100 2.39 -8.79 -2.39
CA GLY A 100 2.62 -7.97 -1.20
C GLY A 100 3.21 -8.74 -0.03
N SER A 101 3.92 -8.06 0.87
CA SER A 101 4.41 -8.70 2.11
C SER A 101 3.25 -9.14 3.02
N THR A 102 2.16 -8.37 3.11
CA THR A 102 0.98 -8.73 3.93
C THR A 102 0.21 -9.91 3.33
N THR A 103 0.04 -9.95 2.02
CA THR A 103 -0.60 -11.07 1.32
C THR A 103 0.23 -12.36 1.40
N LEU A 104 1.55 -12.25 1.43
CA LEU A 104 2.44 -13.39 1.67
C LEU A 104 2.24 -13.97 3.08
N GLU A 105 2.11 -13.12 4.09
CA GLU A 105 1.83 -13.55 5.47
C GLU A 105 0.42 -14.17 5.64
N MET A 106 -0.48 -14.01 4.66
CA MET A 106 -1.80 -14.63 4.68
C MET A 106 -1.74 -16.13 4.39
N ILE A 107 -0.78 -16.60 3.60
CA ILE A 107 -0.69 -17.97 3.12
C ILE A 107 -0.65 -19.01 4.26
N PRO A 108 0.15 -18.86 5.33
CA PRO A 108 0.15 -19.79 6.46
C PRO A 108 -1.22 -20.02 7.10
N PHE A 109 -2.12 -19.03 7.04
CA PHE A 109 -3.43 -19.06 7.69
C PHE A 109 -4.58 -19.52 6.78
N LEU A 110 -4.33 -19.77 5.49
CA LEU A 110 -5.34 -20.32 4.59
C LEU A 110 -5.71 -21.76 5.02
N THR A 111 -6.97 -21.98 5.39
CA THR A 111 -7.48 -23.29 5.81
C THR A 111 -8.59 -23.84 4.92
N ALA A 112 -9.12 -23.01 4.02
CA ALA A 112 -10.14 -23.39 3.06
C ALA A 112 -9.63 -24.48 2.10
N LYS A 113 -10.52 -25.41 1.76
CA LYS A 113 -10.22 -26.58 0.93
C LYS A 113 -10.56 -26.31 -0.53
N ASP A 114 -9.88 -27.05 -1.41
CA ASP A 114 -10.18 -27.05 -2.86
C ASP A 114 -10.11 -25.65 -3.51
N ILE A 115 -9.34 -24.75 -2.90
CA ILE A 115 -9.11 -23.41 -3.44
C ILE A 115 -8.07 -23.43 -4.55
N THR A 116 -8.22 -22.52 -5.51
CA THR A 116 -7.21 -22.20 -6.51
C THR A 116 -6.71 -20.79 -6.27
N VAL A 117 -5.40 -20.64 -6.09
CA VAL A 117 -4.78 -19.32 -5.91
C VAL A 117 -4.02 -18.93 -7.17
N ILE A 118 -4.31 -17.74 -7.67
CA ILE A 118 -3.57 -17.07 -8.74
C ILE A 118 -2.79 -15.93 -8.10
N THR A 119 -1.52 -15.78 -8.44
CA THR A 119 -0.66 -14.74 -7.85
C THR A 119 0.30 -14.16 -8.89
N ASN A 120 0.74 -12.93 -8.66
CA ASN A 120 1.86 -12.32 -9.37
C ASN A 120 3.15 -12.29 -8.53
N GLY A 121 3.15 -12.87 -7.34
CA GLY A 121 4.31 -12.87 -6.43
C GLY A 121 5.11 -14.17 -6.52
N LEU A 122 6.38 -14.11 -6.90
CA LEU A 122 7.24 -15.30 -6.95
C LEU A 122 7.38 -16.01 -5.59
N PRO A 123 7.58 -15.31 -4.46
CA PRO A 123 7.65 -15.96 -3.14
C PRO A 123 6.33 -16.62 -2.71
N HIS A 124 5.19 -16.11 -3.21
CA HIS A 124 3.87 -16.68 -2.92
C HIS A 124 3.73 -18.09 -3.50
N VAL A 125 4.28 -18.32 -4.72
CA VAL A 125 4.21 -19.61 -5.38
C VAL A 125 4.85 -20.70 -4.51
N GLU A 126 6.05 -20.47 -4.01
CA GLU A 126 6.74 -21.43 -3.15
C GLU A 126 5.95 -21.72 -1.86
N ALA A 127 5.44 -20.66 -1.22
CA ALA A 127 4.68 -20.79 0.01
C ALA A 127 3.36 -21.56 -0.18
N LEU A 128 2.63 -21.30 -1.26
CA LEU A 128 1.39 -21.98 -1.61
C LEU A 128 1.60 -23.44 -1.95
N LEU A 129 2.63 -23.77 -2.74
CA LEU A 129 2.96 -25.14 -3.12
C LEU A 129 3.38 -25.97 -1.90
N LYS A 130 4.15 -25.40 -0.96
CA LYS A 130 4.48 -26.07 0.33
C LYS A 130 3.23 -26.41 1.14
N LYS A 131 2.16 -25.65 0.97
CA LYS A 131 0.86 -25.88 1.62
C LYS A 131 -0.05 -26.84 0.86
N GLY A 132 0.35 -27.27 -0.33
CA GLY A 132 -0.45 -28.15 -1.20
C GLY A 132 -1.63 -27.45 -1.87
N ILE A 133 -1.60 -26.12 -1.96
CA ILE A 133 -2.67 -25.33 -2.57
C ILE A 133 -2.45 -25.27 -4.10
N ALA A 134 -3.52 -25.53 -4.88
CA ALA A 134 -3.51 -25.38 -6.33
C ALA A 134 -3.14 -23.95 -6.73
N THR A 135 -2.00 -23.78 -7.41
CA THR A 135 -1.39 -22.47 -7.62
C THR A 135 -1.14 -22.20 -9.10
N LYS A 136 -1.44 -21.00 -9.53
CA LYS A 136 -1.08 -20.47 -10.85
C LYS A 136 -0.29 -19.17 -10.67
N ILE A 137 0.83 -19.03 -11.39
CA ILE A 137 1.59 -17.79 -11.51
C ILE A 137 1.23 -17.08 -12.81
N ILE A 138 0.99 -15.77 -12.77
CA ILE A 138 0.79 -15.01 -14.00
C ILE A 138 2.14 -14.82 -14.73
N GLY A 139 2.12 -14.73 -16.04
CA GLY A 139 3.31 -14.47 -16.87
C GLY A 139 3.56 -12.98 -17.05
N GLY A 140 4.82 -12.58 -17.26
CA GLY A 140 5.19 -11.19 -17.52
C GLY A 140 6.63 -10.86 -17.13
N ASP A 141 6.91 -9.57 -16.92
CA ASP A 141 8.21 -9.07 -16.46
C ASP A 141 8.31 -9.16 -14.94
N VAL A 142 9.47 -9.54 -14.43
CA VAL A 142 9.68 -9.62 -12.98
C VAL A 142 10.38 -8.37 -12.47
N LYS A 143 9.80 -7.70 -11.49
CA LYS A 143 10.44 -6.60 -10.76
C LYS A 143 11.42 -7.17 -9.73
N ALA A 144 12.68 -6.74 -9.80
CA ALA A 144 13.74 -7.29 -8.95
C ALA A 144 13.54 -6.98 -7.45
N ASN A 145 13.03 -5.79 -7.09
CA ASN A 145 12.86 -5.35 -5.71
C ASN A 145 11.66 -5.98 -5.00
N THR A 146 10.53 -6.15 -5.71
CA THR A 146 9.29 -6.69 -5.12
C THR A 146 9.05 -8.16 -5.46
N LEU A 147 9.80 -8.72 -6.40
CA LEU A 147 9.60 -10.06 -6.96
C LEU A 147 8.18 -10.26 -7.51
N ALA A 148 7.58 -9.16 -7.94
CA ALA A 148 6.26 -9.13 -8.55
C ALA A 148 6.33 -9.27 -10.07
N VAL A 149 5.44 -10.08 -10.64
CA VAL A 149 5.25 -10.16 -12.09
C VAL A 149 4.31 -9.02 -12.52
N VAL A 150 4.71 -8.27 -13.54
CA VAL A 150 3.99 -7.10 -14.07
C VAL A 150 4.03 -7.08 -15.61
N GLY A 151 3.41 -6.06 -16.20
CA GLY A 151 3.45 -5.79 -17.63
C GLY A 151 2.23 -6.32 -18.40
N SER A 152 2.20 -6.07 -19.71
CA SER A 152 1.04 -6.33 -20.56
C SER A 152 0.61 -7.80 -20.61
N ARG A 153 1.57 -8.73 -20.50
CA ARG A 153 1.28 -10.18 -20.45
C ARG A 153 0.61 -10.58 -19.15
N ALA A 154 0.99 -9.94 -18.03
CA ALA A 154 0.34 -10.15 -16.73
C ALA A 154 -1.13 -9.70 -16.78
N VAL A 155 -1.39 -8.53 -17.33
CA VAL A 155 -2.73 -8.00 -17.58
C VAL A 155 -3.55 -8.94 -18.46
N SER A 156 -3.01 -9.33 -19.60
CA SER A 156 -3.69 -10.23 -20.55
C SER A 156 -4.01 -11.59 -19.92
N PHE A 157 -3.11 -12.12 -19.07
CA PHE A 157 -3.37 -13.37 -18.35
C PHE A 157 -4.57 -13.23 -17.39
N LEU A 158 -4.64 -12.16 -16.62
CA LEU A 158 -5.71 -11.92 -15.64
C LEU A 158 -7.08 -11.80 -16.28
N GLN A 159 -7.16 -11.26 -17.50
CA GLN A 159 -8.43 -11.11 -18.24
C GLN A 159 -9.16 -12.43 -18.53
N HIS A 160 -8.44 -13.56 -18.50
CA HIS A 160 -9.01 -14.90 -18.73
C HIS A 160 -9.61 -15.53 -17.48
N TYR A 161 -9.50 -14.89 -16.32
CA TYR A 161 -9.97 -15.44 -15.05
C TYR A 161 -11.08 -14.59 -14.43
N ARG A 162 -11.82 -15.20 -13.53
CA ARG A 162 -12.75 -14.55 -12.61
C ARG A 162 -12.42 -15.01 -11.20
N PHE A 163 -12.38 -14.07 -10.29
CA PHE A 163 -12.00 -14.31 -8.91
C PHE A 163 -13.21 -14.19 -7.98
N ASN A 164 -13.39 -15.13 -7.06
CA ASN A 164 -14.32 -14.94 -5.96
C ASN A 164 -13.80 -13.82 -5.04
N LYS A 165 -12.49 -13.84 -4.76
CA LYS A 165 -11.86 -12.85 -3.88
C LYS A 165 -10.49 -12.44 -4.39
N VAL A 166 -10.22 -11.16 -4.28
CA VAL A 166 -8.93 -10.54 -4.59
C VAL A 166 -8.40 -9.87 -3.35
N PHE A 167 -7.15 -10.19 -2.96
CA PHE A 167 -6.45 -9.59 -1.84
C PHE A 167 -5.23 -8.82 -2.34
N LEU A 168 -5.22 -7.52 -2.11
CA LEU A 168 -4.20 -6.60 -2.62
C LEU A 168 -3.47 -5.89 -1.48
N GLY A 169 -2.15 -5.81 -1.62
CA GLY A 169 -1.36 -4.84 -0.88
C GLY A 169 -1.36 -3.48 -1.58
N VAL A 170 -1.15 -2.41 -0.82
CA VAL A 170 -0.96 -1.05 -1.34
C VAL A 170 0.26 -0.42 -0.70
N ASN A 171 0.82 0.60 -1.35
CA ASN A 171 1.91 1.37 -0.77
C ASN A 171 1.38 2.61 -0.04
N GLY A 172 0.32 3.22 -0.53
CA GLY A 172 -0.31 4.38 0.08
C GLY A 172 -1.83 4.36 0.03
N ILE A 173 -2.44 4.90 1.10
CA ILE A 173 -3.86 5.19 1.23
C ILE A 173 -3.98 6.64 1.69
N ASP A 174 -4.65 7.46 0.91
CA ASP A 174 -4.85 8.87 1.19
C ASP A 174 -6.30 9.27 0.88
N CYS A 175 -6.85 10.24 1.61
CA CYS A 175 -8.25 10.64 1.46
C CYS A 175 -8.54 11.38 0.14
N GLU A 176 -7.53 12.04 -0.44
CA GLU A 176 -7.66 12.77 -1.70
C GLU A 176 -7.16 11.93 -2.88
N ALA A 177 -5.99 11.29 -2.73
CA ALA A 177 -5.36 10.49 -3.78
C ALA A 177 -5.88 9.04 -3.87
N GLY A 178 -6.64 8.58 -2.88
CA GLY A 178 -7.11 7.20 -2.81
C GLY A 178 -5.99 6.18 -2.59
N LEU A 179 -6.06 5.06 -3.31
CA LEU A 179 -5.05 3.99 -3.26
C LEU A 179 -3.91 4.30 -4.24
N THR A 180 -2.67 4.14 -3.80
CA THR A 180 -1.51 4.48 -4.61
C THR A 180 -0.36 3.47 -4.50
N THR A 181 0.49 3.42 -5.53
CA THR A 181 1.71 2.60 -5.60
C THR A 181 2.82 3.36 -6.35
N PRO A 182 4.11 3.06 -6.14
CA PRO A 182 5.21 3.72 -6.87
C PRO A 182 5.27 3.39 -8.37
N ASP A 183 4.74 2.24 -8.80
CA ASP A 183 4.92 1.70 -10.15
C ASP A 183 3.57 1.54 -10.86
N GLU A 184 3.40 2.25 -11.99
CA GLU A 184 2.19 2.20 -12.81
C GLU A 184 1.86 0.78 -13.34
N ARG A 185 2.91 -0.05 -13.58
CA ARG A 185 2.71 -1.43 -14.05
C ARG A 185 2.08 -2.29 -12.95
N GLU A 186 2.43 -2.04 -11.68
CA GLU A 186 1.74 -2.68 -10.54
C GLU A 186 0.32 -2.17 -10.39
N ALA A 187 0.09 -0.85 -10.56
CA ALA A 187 -1.26 -0.28 -10.50
C ALA A 187 -2.18 -0.96 -11.50
N ILE A 188 -1.77 -1.06 -12.77
CA ILE A 188 -2.57 -1.68 -13.84
C ILE A 188 -2.88 -3.16 -13.55
N VAL A 189 -1.91 -3.93 -13.01
CA VAL A 189 -2.14 -5.34 -12.63
C VAL A 189 -3.17 -5.45 -11.52
N LYS A 190 -3.08 -4.58 -10.48
CA LYS A 190 -4.05 -4.53 -9.38
C LYS A 190 -5.45 -4.15 -9.87
N GLU A 191 -5.56 -3.12 -10.69
CA GLU A 191 -6.83 -2.69 -11.29
C GLU A 191 -7.46 -3.81 -12.13
N THR A 192 -6.65 -4.50 -12.94
CA THR A 192 -7.14 -5.63 -13.75
C THR A 192 -7.66 -6.76 -12.86
N ALA A 193 -6.96 -7.10 -11.78
CA ALA A 193 -7.44 -8.12 -10.85
C ALA A 193 -8.77 -7.71 -10.19
N MET A 194 -8.90 -6.44 -9.77
CA MET A 194 -10.13 -5.90 -9.18
C MET A 194 -11.32 -5.97 -10.16
N GLN A 195 -11.12 -5.60 -11.43
CA GLN A 195 -12.17 -5.65 -12.47
C GLN A 195 -12.75 -7.05 -12.70
N HIS A 196 -12.02 -8.09 -12.31
CA HIS A 196 -12.41 -9.48 -12.50
C HIS A 196 -12.79 -10.20 -11.20
N ALA A 197 -12.99 -9.44 -10.10
CA ALA A 197 -13.31 -9.95 -8.78
C ALA A 197 -14.79 -9.79 -8.43
N GLN A 198 -15.31 -10.71 -7.61
CA GLN A 198 -16.61 -10.54 -6.94
C GLN A 198 -16.48 -9.72 -5.68
N GLN A 199 -15.37 -9.90 -4.95
CA GLN A 199 -15.04 -9.13 -3.73
C GLN A 199 -13.56 -8.73 -3.75
N VAL A 200 -13.30 -7.48 -3.37
CA VAL A 200 -11.95 -6.91 -3.34
C VAL A 200 -11.60 -6.50 -1.91
N TYR A 201 -10.44 -6.96 -1.45
CA TYR A 201 -9.90 -6.65 -0.13
C TYR A 201 -8.54 -5.97 -0.26
N ILE A 202 -8.38 -4.82 0.39
CA ILE A 202 -7.12 -4.09 0.51
C ILE A 202 -6.54 -4.39 1.88
N LEU A 203 -5.30 -4.88 1.94
CA LEU A 203 -4.59 -5.20 3.16
C LEU A 203 -3.59 -4.11 3.48
N ALA A 204 -3.78 -3.37 4.58
CA ALA A 204 -2.93 -2.23 4.91
C ALA A 204 -2.64 -2.13 6.40
N ASP A 205 -1.34 -2.11 6.75
CA ASP A 205 -0.86 -1.74 8.07
C ASP A 205 -0.80 -0.21 8.26
N THR A 206 -0.52 0.25 9.49
CA THR A 206 -0.52 1.68 9.84
C THR A 206 0.41 2.53 8.98
N SER A 207 1.48 1.96 8.40
CA SER A 207 2.45 2.69 7.59
C SER A 207 1.92 3.13 6.22
N LYS A 208 0.75 2.63 5.80
CA LYS A 208 0.17 2.90 4.48
C LYS A 208 -0.73 4.12 4.46
N PHE A 209 -1.25 4.53 5.61
CA PHE A 209 -2.17 5.67 5.72
C PHE A 209 -1.43 7.01 5.61
N ASN A 210 -2.09 8.01 5.03
CA ASN A 210 -1.55 9.32 4.73
C ASN A 210 -0.30 9.28 3.83
N GLN A 211 -0.17 8.24 2.98
CA GLN A 211 0.90 8.09 2.02
C GLN A 211 0.36 8.20 0.60
N GLN A 212 1.09 8.92 -0.25
CA GLN A 212 0.80 9.08 -1.67
C GLN A 212 2.02 8.67 -2.48
N TYR A 213 1.78 7.95 -3.57
CA TYR A 213 2.79 7.54 -4.53
C TYR A 213 2.40 7.95 -5.95
N LEU A 214 3.30 7.74 -6.91
CA LEU A 214 3.20 8.22 -8.28
C LEU A 214 1.93 7.75 -9.00
N ALA A 215 1.62 6.45 -8.90
CA ALA A 215 0.53 5.83 -9.63
C ALA A 215 -0.70 5.62 -8.73
N ALA A 216 -1.84 6.18 -9.13
CA ALA A 216 -3.13 5.87 -8.52
C ALA A 216 -3.59 4.47 -8.91
N ILE A 217 -4.34 3.82 -8.03
CA ILE A 217 -5.01 2.54 -8.27
C ILE A 217 -6.51 2.80 -8.23
N HIS A 218 -7.16 2.71 -9.38
CA HIS A 218 -8.59 2.99 -9.51
C HIS A 218 -9.42 1.73 -9.28
N ALA A 219 -10.19 1.72 -8.20
CA ALA A 219 -11.14 0.64 -7.94
C ALA A 219 -12.45 0.89 -8.69
N THR A 220 -12.99 -0.14 -9.32
CA THR A 220 -14.30 -0.07 -10.03
C THR A 220 -15.47 -0.13 -9.07
N GLU A 221 -15.30 -0.76 -7.92
CA GLU A 221 -16.25 -0.86 -6.81
C GLU A 221 -15.53 -0.47 -5.51
N GLN A 222 -16.29 -0.16 -4.46
CA GLN A 222 -15.72 0.21 -3.19
C GLN A 222 -15.06 -1.03 -2.54
N PRO A 223 -13.72 -1.08 -2.45
CA PRO A 223 -13.03 -2.21 -1.86
C PRO A 223 -13.18 -2.21 -0.33
N ILE A 224 -13.13 -3.39 0.26
CA ILE A 224 -13.13 -3.57 1.71
C ILE A 224 -11.69 -3.44 2.21
N LEU A 225 -11.46 -2.53 3.13
CA LEU A 225 -10.15 -2.34 3.76
C LEU A 225 -10.01 -3.23 4.99
N ILE A 226 -8.99 -4.09 5.02
CA ILE A 226 -8.60 -4.88 6.20
C ILE A 226 -7.36 -4.25 6.80
N THR A 227 -7.48 -3.84 8.07
CA THR A 227 -6.37 -3.20 8.79
C THR A 227 -6.24 -3.72 10.22
N SER A 228 -5.17 -3.30 10.92
CA SER A 228 -4.91 -3.66 12.31
C SER A 228 -5.75 -2.84 13.27
N GLU A 229 -5.93 -3.35 14.50
CA GLU A 229 -6.52 -2.59 15.60
C GLU A 229 -5.75 -1.29 15.86
N LYS A 230 -4.42 -1.33 15.75
CA LYS A 230 -3.56 -0.17 15.91
C LYS A 230 -3.89 0.96 14.92
N ALA A 231 -4.29 0.64 13.70
CA ALA A 231 -4.68 1.63 12.70
C ALA A 231 -5.92 2.42 13.15
N ARG A 232 -6.88 1.78 13.81
CA ARG A 232 -8.09 2.43 14.35
C ARG A 232 -7.78 3.49 15.42
N HIS A 233 -6.67 3.35 16.12
CA HIS A 233 -6.22 4.32 17.14
C HIS A 233 -5.38 5.46 16.56
N MET A 234 -5.14 5.48 15.25
CA MET A 234 -4.47 6.60 14.61
C MET A 234 -5.33 7.86 14.66
N ARG A 235 -4.67 9.00 14.85
CA ARG A 235 -5.35 10.29 14.84
C ARG A 235 -6.05 10.52 13.50
N HIS A 236 -7.34 10.89 13.54
CA HIS A 236 -8.18 11.13 12.36
C HIS A 236 -8.38 9.91 11.44
N PHE A 237 -8.34 8.70 11.99
CA PHE A 237 -8.61 7.49 11.20
C PHE A 237 -10.06 7.43 10.69
N ASP A 238 -10.99 8.05 11.40
CA ASP A 238 -12.42 8.17 11.08
C ASP A 238 -12.71 8.74 9.69
N ILE A 239 -11.80 9.52 9.13
CA ILE A 239 -11.95 10.02 7.76
C ILE A 239 -11.98 8.90 6.71
N TYR A 240 -11.32 7.76 6.98
CA TYR A 240 -11.29 6.62 6.07
C TYR A 240 -12.59 5.81 6.09
N ASP A 241 -13.38 5.85 7.15
CA ASP A 241 -14.69 5.21 7.23
C ASP A 241 -15.69 5.77 6.19
N ASN A 242 -15.45 6.98 5.67
CA ASN A 242 -16.25 7.58 4.60
C ASN A 242 -15.85 7.08 3.19
N HIS A 243 -14.66 6.48 3.05
CA HIS A 243 -14.08 6.07 1.77
C HIS A 243 -14.05 4.56 1.60
N PHE A 244 -14.05 3.80 2.70
CA PHE A 244 -13.93 2.34 2.69
C PHE A 244 -14.92 1.69 3.65
N GLU A 245 -15.40 0.51 3.28
CA GLU A 245 -15.89 -0.43 4.26
C GLU A 245 -14.67 -1.02 4.98
N ILE A 246 -14.58 -0.92 6.32
CA ILE A 246 -13.38 -1.30 7.05
C ILE A 246 -13.65 -2.51 7.94
N LEU A 247 -12.93 -3.59 7.69
CA LEU A 247 -12.87 -4.77 8.55
C LEU A 247 -11.61 -4.69 9.42
N GLY A 248 -11.81 -4.71 10.74
CA GLY A 248 -10.72 -4.69 11.70
C GLY A 248 -10.85 -3.59 12.73
N GLY A 249 -10.16 -3.75 13.88
CA GLY A 249 -10.10 -2.74 14.92
C GLY A 249 -11.43 -2.52 15.68
N LYS A 250 -12.08 -3.61 16.09
CA LYS A 250 -13.13 -3.56 17.12
C LYS A 250 -12.61 -4.14 18.42
#